data_1d7626b4d914737d1a96384146310c46
#
_entry.id   1d7626b4d914737d1a96384146310c46
#
_cell.length_a   1.000
_cell.length_b   1.000
_cell.length_c   1.000
_cell.angle_alpha   90.00
_cell.angle_beta   90.00
_cell.angle_gamma   90.00
#
_symmetry.space_group_name_H-M   'P 1'
#
loop_
_entity.id
_entity.type
_entity.pdbx_description
1 polymer ?
#
loop_
_entity_poly.entity_id
_entity_poly.type
_entity_poly.pdbx_seq_one_letter_code
_entity_poly.pdbx_strand_id
1 'polypeptide(L)'
;MNRLMKLAGAGFALALYTSIAQAQVVVSSKIDTEGSVLGNIIQSVLNVNNIATTDRIQLGATPVVRKAIIAGEIDIYPEYTGNAAFFFEKADDPIWKDAAKAYEEAKTLDYDANKIVWLSPSPANNTWGIAVRKDVADKNNLKTLSDLGKFVAGGGQIVLAASSEFVNSAAALPAFQKTYGFTLKPEQLITLSGGDTAATIAAAANQTNNANAAMVYGTDGGIAPSGLVVLMDDKNVQPVYQPAPIIREEVLKKHPDIEKVLKPVFEKLDLTTLQELNGRVQVGGEQAKAVALDFLTKNGFVK
;
A
#
# COMPACT_ATOMS: atom_id res chain seq x y z
N MET A 1 39.80 -40.43 72.09
CA MET A 1 38.35 -40.26 71.89
C MET A 1 38.19 -39.29 70.73
N ASN A 2 38.02 -39.81 69.50
CA ASN A 2 37.92 -39.07 68.24
C ASN A 2 36.46 -38.83 67.87
N ARG A 3 36.03 -37.63 67.73
CA ARG A 3 34.73 -37.25 67.08
C ARG A 3 34.98 -36.87 65.65
N LEU A 4 34.53 -37.71 64.73
CA LEU A 4 34.41 -37.39 63.31
C LEU A 4 33.17 -36.49 63.11
N MET A 5 33.36 -35.27 62.60
CA MET A 5 32.30 -34.42 62.04
C MET A 5 32.08 -34.81 60.57
N LYS A 6 30.89 -35.28 60.24
CA LYS A 6 30.44 -35.46 58.84
C LYS A 6 29.90 -34.11 58.34
N LEU A 7 30.55 -33.48 57.34
CA LEU A 7 30.01 -32.39 56.55
C LEU A 7 29.09 -33.01 55.48
N ALA A 8 27.80 -32.67 55.57
CA ALA A 8 26.85 -32.93 54.48
C ALA A 8 26.91 -31.78 53.50
N GLY A 9 27.47 -31.98 52.31
CA GLY A 9 27.45 -31.05 51.22
C GLY A 9 26.09 -31.01 50.53
N ALA A 10 25.32 -29.92 50.70
CA ALA A 10 24.12 -29.66 49.94
C ALA A 10 24.53 -29.07 48.58
N GLY A 11 24.48 -29.88 47.51
CA GLY A 11 24.67 -29.43 46.14
C GLY A 11 23.43 -28.64 45.68
N PHE A 12 23.58 -27.31 45.54
CA PHE A 12 22.57 -26.44 44.92
C PHE A 12 22.71 -26.59 43.41
N ALA A 13 21.82 -27.33 42.74
CA ALA A 13 21.73 -27.38 41.30
C ALA A 13 21.09 -26.07 40.80
N LEU A 14 21.90 -25.16 40.30
CA LEU A 14 21.44 -23.94 39.62
C LEU A 14 20.90 -24.35 38.24
N ALA A 15 19.58 -24.47 38.11
CA ALA A 15 18.93 -24.61 36.80
C ALA A 15 19.05 -23.30 36.03
N LEU A 16 19.99 -23.25 35.10
CA LEU A 16 20.08 -22.17 34.10
C LEU A 16 18.88 -22.28 33.16
N TYR A 17 17.83 -21.51 33.41
CA TYR A 17 16.81 -21.23 32.43
C TYR A 17 17.44 -20.34 31.36
N THR A 18 17.92 -20.93 30.28
CA THR A 18 18.23 -20.20 29.04
C THR A 18 16.91 -19.78 28.43
N SER A 19 16.48 -18.55 28.70
CA SER A 19 15.44 -17.90 27.92
C SER A 19 15.96 -17.83 26.49
N ILE A 20 15.47 -18.68 25.61
CA ILE A 20 15.66 -18.52 24.17
C ILE A 20 14.91 -17.21 23.83
N ALA A 21 15.66 -16.11 23.73
CA ALA A 21 15.11 -14.86 23.20
C ALA A 21 14.62 -15.19 21.78
N GLN A 22 13.32 -15.33 21.62
CA GLN A 22 12.72 -15.51 20.32
C GLN A 22 13.05 -14.26 19.50
N ALA A 23 13.72 -14.44 18.36
CA ALA A 23 14.10 -13.32 17.51
C ALA A 23 12.84 -12.54 17.12
N GLN A 24 12.85 -11.24 17.36
CA GLN A 24 11.73 -10.37 17.03
C GLN A 24 11.56 -10.26 15.52
N VAL A 25 10.32 -10.21 15.04
CA VAL A 25 10.01 -10.01 13.62
C VAL A 25 10.23 -8.53 13.28
N VAL A 26 11.14 -8.25 12.36
CA VAL A 26 11.44 -6.88 11.91
C VAL A 26 10.38 -6.44 10.91
N VAL A 27 9.46 -5.56 11.37
CA VAL A 27 8.39 -5.00 10.55
C VAL A 27 8.85 -3.70 9.92
N SER A 28 8.65 -3.55 8.62
CA SER A 28 9.02 -2.35 7.88
C SER A 28 7.88 -1.83 7.01
N SER A 29 8.11 -0.73 6.33
CA SER A 29 7.23 -0.20 5.29
C SER A 29 7.96 0.76 4.36
N LYS A 30 7.29 1.13 3.27
CA LYS A 30 7.67 2.28 2.45
C LYS A 30 7.51 3.58 3.24
N ILE A 31 8.16 4.64 2.76
CA ILE A 31 8.22 5.94 3.45
C ILE A 31 6.90 6.73 3.37
N ASP A 32 6.01 6.39 2.41
CA ASP A 32 4.74 7.07 2.19
C ASP A 32 3.74 6.86 3.33
N THR A 33 2.64 7.63 3.30
CA THR A 33 1.58 7.58 4.31
C THR A 33 0.93 6.21 4.40
N GLU A 34 0.54 5.63 3.27
CA GLU A 34 -0.12 4.31 3.26
C GLU A 34 0.82 3.22 3.76
N GLY A 35 2.09 3.27 3.34
CA GLY A 35 3.14 2.39 3.87
C GLY A 35 3.23 2.47 5.39
N SER A 36 3.20 3.69 5.96
CA SER A 36 3.21 3.88 7.41
C SER A 36 1.97 3.31 8.09
N VAL A 37 0.78 3.54 7.54
CA VAL A 37 -0.48 2.99 8.08
C VAL A 37 -0.47 1.46 8.06
N LEU A 38 -0.17 0.86 6.91
CA LEU A 38 -0.14 -0.59 6.73
C LEU A 38 0.96 -1.26 7.57
N GLY A 39 2.15 -0.65 7.68
CA GLY A 39 3.23 -1.14 8.53
C GLY A 39 2.83 -1.16 10.01
N ASN A 40 2.17 -0.10 10.49
CA ASN A 40 1.66 -0.04 11.86
C ASN A 40 0.51 -1.03 12.11
N ILE A 41 -0.34 -1.29 11.11
CA ILE A 41 -1.36 -2.35 11.17
C ILE A 41 -0.69 -3.70 11.38
N ILE A 42 0.28 -4.08 10.52
CA ILE A 42 1.03 -5.33 10.63
C ILE A 42 1.66 -5.45 12.03
N GLN A 43 2.42 -4.45 12.44
CA GLN A 43 3.11 -4.45 13.73
C GLN A 43 2.16 -4.62 14.90
N SER A 44 1.05 -3.89 14.91
CA SER A 44 0.07 -3.96 16.00
C SER A 44 -0.60 -5.33 16.08
N VAL A 45 -1.00 -5.90 14.94
CA VAL A 45 -1.61 -7.23 14.88
C VAL A 45 -0.65 -8.31 15.39
N LEU A 46 0.63 -8.26 14.99
CA LEU A 46 1.62 -9.24 15.44
C LEU A 46 1.83 -9.14 16.97
N ASN A 47 1.99 -7.93 17.49
CA ASN A 47 2.25 -7.72 18.91
C ASN A 47 1.08 -8.20 19.81
N VAL A 48 -0.18 -7.93 19.43
CA VAL A 48 -1.34 -8.39 20.23
C VAL A 48 -1.53 -9.90 20.16
N ASN A 49 -0.97 -10.56 19.14
CA ASN A 49 -0.93 -12.02 19.02
C ASN A 49 0.35 -12.64 19.60
N ASN A 50 1.06 -11.94 20.48
CA ASN A 50 2.28 -12.38 21.16
C ASN A 50 3.46 -12.71 20.22
N ILE A 51 3.49 -12.12 19.03
CA ILE A 51 4.63 -12.18 18.11
C ILE A 51 5.39 -10.86 18.28
N ALA A 52 6.51 -10.92 19.02
CA ALA A 52 7.31 -9.74 19.31
C ALA A 52 7.92 -9.13 18.03
N THR A 53 7.87 -7.80 17.91
CA THR A 53 8.33 -7.09 16.71
C THR A 53 9.39 -6.05 16.98
N THR A 54 10.24 -5.78 15.98
CA THR A 54 11.11 -4.60 15.90
C THR A 54 10.59 -3.65 14.84
N ASP A 55 10.55 -2.36 15.16
CA ASP A 55 10.04 -1.31 14.27
C ASP A 55 11.12 -0.80 13.31
N ARG A 56 10.85 -0.90 12.02
CA ARG A 56 11.60 -0.30 10.90
C ARG A 56 10.64 0.32 9.88
N ILE A 57 9.49 0.81 10.36
CA ILE A 57 8.46 1.43 9.53
C ILE A 57 9.01 2.73 8.91
N GLN A 58 8.59 3.03 7.67
CA GLN A 58 9.08 4.16 6.87
C GLN A 58 10.58 4.10 6.54
N LEU A 59 11.11 2.92 6.25
CA LEU A 59 12.53 2.71 5.96
C LEU A 59 13.00 3.46 4.71
N GLY A 60 12.17 3.56 3.67
CA GLY A 60 12.53 4.24 2.44
C GLY A 60 11.57 3.95 1.28
N ALA A 61 11.96 4.40 0.09
CA ALA A 61 11.23 4.09 -1.15
C ALA A 61 11.34 2.60 -1.53
N THR A 62 10.50 2.14 -2.47
CA THR A 62 10.43 0.75 -2.92
C THR A 62 11.79 0.08 -3.14
N PRO A 63 12.79 0.67 -3.83
CA PRO A 63 14.07 0.00 -4.04
C PRO A 63 14.86 -0.25 -2.75
N VAL A 64 14.69 0.61 -1.73
CA VAL A 64 15.38 0.49 -0.43
C VAL A 64 14.77 -0.65 0.36
N VAL A 65 13.45 -0.63 0.53
CA VAL A 65 12.72 -1.65 1.32
C VAL A 65 12.84 -3.03 0.67
N ARG A 66 12.79 -3.08 -0.67
CA ARG A 66 12.97 -4.31 -1.45
C ARG A 66 14.35 -4.94 -1.23
N LYS A 67 15.41 -4.14 -1.29
CA LYS A 67 16.76 -4.63 -0.98
C LYS A 67 16.89 -5.13 0.45
N ALA A 68 16.30 -4.42 1.41
CA ALA A 68 16.37 -4.78 2.82
C ALA A 68 15.72 -6.14 3.12
N ILE A 69 14.54 -6.46 2.54
CA ILE A 69 13.92 -7.77 2.76
C ILE A 69 14.72 -8.90 2.10
N ILE A 70 15.24 -8.69 0.90
CA ILE A 70 16.08 -9.69 0.20
C ILE A 70 17.39 -9.93 0.97
N ALA A 71 17.98 -8.90 1.56
CA ALA A 71 19.19 -9.00 2.38
C ALA A 71 18.93 -9.58 3.79
N GLY A 72 17.67 -9.75 4.20
CA GLY A 72 17.32 -10.21 5.54
C GLY A 72 17.47 -9.16 6.65
N GLU A 73 17.54 -7.88 6.29
CA GLU A 73 17.60 -6.75 7.24
C GLU A 73 16.23 -6.41 7.82
N ILE A 74 15.16 -6.78 7.11
CA ILE A 74 13.76 -6.72 7.55
C ILE A 74 13.08 -8.05 7.21
N ASP A 75 11.99 -8.37 7.90
CA ASP A 75 11.33 -9.66 7.79
C ASP A 75 9.99 -9.61 7.06
N ILE A 76 9.24 -8.51 7.22
CA ILE A 76 7.90 -8.33 6.65
C ILE A 76 7.63 -6.85 6.37
N TYR A 77 6.98 -6.58 5.23
CA TYR A 77 6.45 -5.25 4.92
C TYR A 77 5.27 -5.32 3.93
N PRO A 78 4.42 -4.28 3.81
CA PRO A 78 3.38 -4.22 2.78
C PRO A 78 3.98 -3.84 1.44
N GLU A 79 3.82 -4.71 0.43
CA GLU A 79 4.19 -4.48 -0.96
C GLU A 79 2.95 -4.51 -1.85
N TYR A 80 3.05 -4.09 -3.10
CA TYR A 80 1.95 -3.99 -4.05
C TYR A 80 2.16 -4.94 -5.23
N THR A 81 1.11 -5.69 -5.61
CA THR A 81 1.19 -6.72 -6.64
C THR A 81 1.81 -6.23 -7.96
N GLY A 82 1.42 -5.03 -8.41
CA GLY A 82 1.95 -4.44 -9.65
C GLY A 82 3.44 -4.12 -9.63
N ASN A 83 4.06 -3.97 -8.46
CA ASN A 83 5.51 -3.75 -8.39
C ASN A 83 6.31 -4.98 -8.80
N ALA A 84 5.76 -6.19 -8.67
CA ALA A 84 6.41 -7.41 -9.13
C ALA A 84 6.68 -7.37 -10.65
N ALA A 85 5.84 -6.70 -11.43
CA ALA A 85 6.07 -6.47 -12.87
C ALA A 85 7.45 -5.85 -13.14
N PHE A 86 7.86 -4.91 -12.29
CA PHE A 86 9.15 -4.23 -12.42
C PHE A 86 10.29 -4.99 -11.76
N PHE A 87 10.04 -5.68 -10.63
CA PHE A 87 11.06 -6.49 -9.96
C PHE A 87 11.59 -7.63 -10.83
N PHE A 88 10.72 -8.14 -11.71
CA PHE A 88 10.99 -9.30 -12.56
C PHE A 88 11.03 -8.95 -14.07
N GLU A 89 11.13 -7.66 -14.43
CA GLU A 89 11.27 -7.17 -15.81
C GLU A 89 10.14 -7.64 -16.74
N LYS A 90 8.90 -7.73 -16.21
CA LYS A 90 7.70 -8.20 -16.92
C LYS A 90 6.61 -7.12 -17.04
N ALA A 91 6.99 -5.83 -17.07
CA ALA A 91 6.04 -4.72 -17.03
C ALA A 91 5.04 -4.69 -18.20
N ASP A 92 5.41 -5.25 -19.34
CA ASP A 92 4.58 -5.27 -20.56
C ASP A 92 3.56 -6.43 -20.58
N ASP A 93 3.61 -7.35 -19.61
CA ASP A 93 2.70 -8.50 -19.57
C ASP A 93 1.30 -8.05 -19.12
N PRO A 94 0.24 -8.35 -19.93
CA PRO A 94 -1.14 -7.98 -19.58
C PRO A 94 -1.67 -8.68 -18.31
N ILE A 95 -0.98 -9.69 -17.80
CA ILE A 95 -1.34 -10.40 -16.55
C ILE A 95 -1.49 -9.43 -15.38
N TRP A 96 -0.72 -8.35 -15.34
CA TRP A 96 -0.72 -7.34 -14.28
C TRP A 96 -2.00 -6.48 -14.22
N LYS A 97 -2.86 -6.59 -15.23
CA LYS A 97 -4.16 -5.89 -15.30
C LYS A 97 -5.31 -6.69 -14.70
N ASP A 98 -5.07 -7.93 -14.33
CA ASP A 98 -6.02 -8.83 -13.67
C ASP A 98 -5.55 -9.07 -12.23
N ALA A 99 -6.37 -8.66 -11.25
CA ALA A 99 -5.99 -8.69 -9.84
C ALA A 99 -5.58 -10.09 -9.34
N ALA A 100 -6.35 -11.11 -9.69
CA ALA A 100 -6.09 -12.48 -9.24
C ALA A 100 -4.83 -13.06 -9.88
N LYS A 101 -4.67 -12.84 -11.19
CA LYS A 101 -3.49 -13.33 -11.94
C LYS A 101 -2.23 -12.58 -11.54
N ALA A 102 -2.30 -11.26 -11.37
CA ALA A 102 -1.17 -10.45 -10.91
C ALA A 102 -0.67 -10.89 -9.53
N TYR A 103 -1.59 -11.20 -8.61
CA TYR A 103 -1.22 -11.71 -7.30
C TYR A 103 -0.54 -13.09 -7.38
N GLU A 104 -1.11 -14.05 -8.11
CA GLU A 104 -0.52 -15.39 -8.23
C GLU A 104 0.84 -15.36 -8.97
N GLU A 105 1.00 -14.49 -9.98
CA GLU A 105 2.28 -14.31 -10.67
C GLU A 105 3.32 -13.68 -9.74
N ALA A 106 2.98 -12.61 -9.00
CA ALA A 106 3.87 -11.98 -8.02
C ALA A 106 4.34 -12.98 -6.97
N LYS A 107 3.42 -13.76 -6.41
CA LYS A 107 3.67 -14.79 -5.40
C LYS A 107 4.63 -15.87 -5.93
N THR A 108 4.40 -16.36 -7.15
CA THR A 108 5.22 -17.40 -7.76
C THR A 108 6.64 -16.91 -8.03
N LEU A 109 6.76 -15.78 -8.72
CA LEU A 109 8.05 -15.21 -9.09
C LEU A 109 8.92 -14.89 -7.87
N ASP A 110 8.32 -14.30 -6.85
CA ASP A 110 9.07 -13.87 -5.67
C ASP A 110 9.47 -15.04 -4.75
N TYR A 111 8.60 -16.03 -4.65
CA TYR A 111 8.94 -17.26 -3.93
C TYR A 111 10.08 -18.01 -4.62
N ASP A 112 10.04 -18.15 -5.94
CA ASP A 112 11.06 -18.88 -6.69
C ASP A 112 12.42 -18.19 -6.63
N ALA A 113 12.44 -16.87 -6.83
CA ALA A 113 13.68 -16.10 -6.89
C ALA A 113 14.27 -15.78 -5.50
N ASN A 114 13.44 -15.44 -4.52
CA ASN A 114 13.89 -14.80 -3.27
C ASN A 114 13.42 -15.51 -1.99
N LYS A 115 12.59 -16.55 -2.10
CA LYS A 115 11.92 -17.19 -0.94
C LYS A 115 11.12 -16.18 -0.11
N ILE A 116 10.49 -15.24 -0.79
CA ILE A 116 9.54 -14.29 -0.20
C ILE A 116 8.13 -14.79 -0.47
N VAL A 117 7.33 -14.86 0.59
CA VAL A 117 5.95 -15.32 0.55
C VAL A 117 5.03 -14.10 0.52
N TRP A 118 4.13 -14.03 -0.45
CA TRP A 118 3.06 -13.05 -0.51
C TRP A 118 1.85 -13.59 0.24
N LEU A 119 1.41 -12.88 1.29
CA LEU A 119 0.20 -13.20 2.04
C LEU A 119 -1.03 -12.61 1.36
N SER A 120 -2.23 -12.87 1.92
CA SER A 120 -3.49 -12.40 1.34
C SER A 120 -3.50 -10.90 1.08
N PRO A 121 -3.82 -10.46 -0.15
CA PRO A 121 -3.86 -9.05 -0.48
C PRO A 121 -5.12 -8.37 0.05
N SER A 122 -5.05 -7.06 0.17
CA SER A 122 -6.20 -6.18 0.31
C SER A 122 -6.98 -6.09 -1.01
N PRO A 123 -8.32 -5.93 -0.99
CA PRO A 123 -9.09 -5.70 -2.21
C PRO A 123 -8.93 -4.31 -2.82
N ALA A 124 -8.29 -3.37 -2.12
CA ALA A 124 -8.01 -2.03 -2.63
C ALA A 124 -7.00 -2.05 -3.78
N ASN A 125 -7.09 -1.07 -4.67
CA ASN A 125 -6.16 -0.90 -5.78
C ASN A 125 -5.54 0.50 -5.73
N ASN A 126 -4.26 0.58 -5.40
CA ASN A 126 -3.48 1.81 -5.34
C ASN A 126 -2.80 2.10 -6.68
N THR A 127 -3.58 2.16 -7.76
CA THR A 127 -3.08 2.45 -9.11
C THR A 127 -3.26 3.93 -9.48
N TRP A 128 -2.56 4.39 -10.51
CA TRP A 128 -2.81 5.69 -11.10
C TRP A 128 -4.23 5.80 -11.65
N GLY A 129 -4.86 6.93 -11.37
CA GLY A 129 -6.19 7.24 -11.84
C GLY A 129 -6.38 8.74 -12.12
N ILE A 130 -7.55 9.05 -12.63
CA ILE A 130 -8.03 10.43 -12.80
C ILE A 130 -9.23 10.60 -11.87
N ALA A 131 -9.12 11.56 -10.96
CA ALA A 131 -10.25 12.07 -10.19
C ALA A 131 -10.76 13.37 -10.80
N VAL A 132 -12.05 13.59 -10.74
CA VAL A 132 -12.68 14.84 -11.15
C VAL A 132 -13.41 15.45 -9.96
N ARG A 133 -13.64 16.77 -10.02
CA ARG A 133 -14.46 17.42 -9.02
C ARG A 133 -15.86 16.81 -9.01
N LYS A 134 -16.39 16.60 -7.80
CA LYS A 134 -17.69 15.95 -7.62
C LYS A 134 -18.82 16.70 -8.32
N ASP A 135 -18.81 18.04 -8.30
CA ASP A 135 -19.80 18.85 -9.01
C ASP A 135 -19.75 18.67 -10.52
N VAL A 136 -18.54 18.49 -11.11
CA VAL A 136 -18.36 18.19 -12.54
C VAL A 136 -18.83 16.77 -12.86
N ALA A 137 -18.49 15.80 -12.01
CA ALA A 137 -18.91 14.41 -12.17
C ALA A 137 -20.43 14.27 -12.11
N ASP A 138 -21.06 14.85 -11.10
CA ASP A 138 -22.51 14.76 -10.89
C ASP A 138 -23.28 15.44 -12.03
N LYS A 139 -22.86 16.66 -12.44
CA LYS A 139 -23.50 17.41 -13.52
C LYS A 139 -23.49 16.68 -14.87
N ASN A 140 -22.41 15.92 -15.13
CA ASN A 140 -22.17 15.28 -16.43
C ASN A 140 -22.28 13.75 -16.37
N ASN A 141 -22.72 13.19 -15.24
CA ASN A 141 -22.85 11.73 -15.00
C ASN A 141 -21.54 10.96 -15.28
N LEU A 142 -20.39 11.53 -14.89
CA LEU A 142 -19.08 10.89 -15.06
C LEU A 142 -18.85 9.91 -13.91
N LYS A 143 -18.75 8.61 -14.23
CA LYS A 143 -18.47 7.52 -13.28
C LYS A 143 -17.26 6.72 -13.69
N THR A 144 -16.98 6.66 -14.98
CA THR A 144 -15.90 5.86 -15.55
C THR A 144 -15.02 6.70 -16.46
N LEU A 145 -13.83 6.20 -16.78
CA LEU A 145 -12.98 6.82 -17.78
C LEU A 145 -13.59 6.73 -19.20
N SER A 146 -14.46 5.74 -19.48
CA SER A 146 -15.26 5.72 -20.70
C SER A 146 -16.24 6.91 -20.77
N ASP A 147 -16.84 7.32 -19.65
CA ASP A 147 -17.71 8.51 -19.60
C ASP A 147 -16.90 9.76 -19.81
N LEU A 148 -15.74 9.86 -19.16
CA LEU A 148 -14.80 10.99 -19.36
C LEU A 148 -14.40 11.12 -20.83
N GLY A 149 -14.04 10.01 -21.46
CA GLY A 149 -13.66 9.99 -22.88
C GLY A 149 -14.76 10.55 -23.77
N LYS A 150 -16.00 10.09 -23.61
CA LYS A 150 -17.15 10.60 -24.34
C LYS A 150 -17.41 12.10 -24.07
N PHE A 151 -17.30 12.51 -22.81
CA PHE A 151 -17.50 13.89 -22.40
C PHE A 151 -16.50 14.82 -23.07
N VAL A 152 -15.20 14.51 -23.00
CA VAL A 152 -14.13 15.31 -23.62
C VAL A 152 -14.26 15.32 -25.16
N ALA A 153 -14.49 14.17 -25.79
CA ALA A 153 -14.70 14.05 -27.25
C ALA A 153 -15.91 14.86 -27.72
N GLY A 154 -16.95 15.00 -26.88
CA GLY A 154 -18.12 15.83 -27.13
C GLY A 154 -17.92 17.33 -26.86
N GLY A 155 -16.69 17.79 -26.57
CA GLY A 155 -16.38 19.18 -26.29
C GLY A 155 -16.46 19.57 -24.81
N GLY A 156 -16.65 18.63 -23.91
CA GLY A 156 -16.63 18.85 -22.48
C GLY A 156 -15.25 19.32 -21.99
N GLN A 157 -15.26 20.26 -21.06
CA GLN A 157 -14.04 20.92 -20.59
C GLN A 157 -13.45 20.20 -19.38
N ILE A 158 -12.29 19.63 -19.55
CA ILE A 158 -11.44 19.07 -18.48
C ILE A 158 -10.10 19.80 -18.51
N VAL A 159 -9.65 20.27 -17.35
CA VAL A 159 -8.30 20.75 -17.09
C VAL A 159 -7.71 19.85 -16.00
N LEU A 160 -6.72 19.05 -16.39
CA LEU A 160 -6.11 18.02 -15.54
C LEU A 160 -4.81 18.55 -14.91
N ALA A 161 -4.75 18.56 -13.59
CA ALA A 161 -3.49 18.71 -12.86
C ALA A 161 -2.84 17.33 -12.67
N ALA A 162 -1.61 17.16 -13.16
CA ALA A 162 -0.91 15.87 -13.13
C ALA A 162 0.61 16.05 -13.03
N SER A 163 1.30 14.99 -12.59
CA SER A 163 2.75 14.96 -12.60
C SER A 163 3.31 14.89 -14.03
N SER A 164 4.53 15.41 -14.21
CA SER A 164 5.25 15.28 -15.48
C SER A 164 5.39 13.82 -15.92
N GLU A 165 5.61 12.90 -14.97
CA GLU A 165 5.68 11.47 -15.25
C GLU A 165 4.36 10.93 -15.81
N PHE A 166 3.24 11.22 -15.15
CA PHE A 166 1.91 10.78 -15.60
C PHE A 166 1.57 11.31 -16.99
N VAL A 167 1.88 12.59 -17.26
CA VAL A 167 1.60 13.22 -18.57
C VAL A 167 2.40 12.58 -19.70
N ASN A 168 3.67 12.21 -19.46
CA ASN A 168 4.60 11.80 -20.50
C ASN A 168 4.83 10.29 -20.58
N SER A 169 4.50 9.51 -19.57
CA SER A 169 4.64 8.06 -19.60
C SER A 169 3.65 7.43 -20.58
N ALA A 170 4.13 6.66 -21.52
CA ALA A 170 3.31 5.95 -22.50
C ALA A 170 2.26 5.03 -21.84
N ALA A 171 2.51 4.57 -20.63
CA ALA A 171 1.63 3.70 -19.85
C ALA A 171 0.55 4.46 -19.03
N ALA A 172 0.63 5.78 -18.91
CA ALA A 172 -0.26 6.60 -18.09
C ALA A 172 -1.26 7.42 -18.93
N LEU A 173 -1.20 8.77 -18.92
CA LEU A 173 -2.16 9.60 -19.66
C LEU A 173 -2.26 9.26 -21.16
N PRO A 174 -1.17 9.03 -21.89
CA PRO A 174 -1.25 8.60 -23.29
C PRO A 174 -2.04 7.30 -23.49
N ALA A 175 -1.87 6.31 -22.59
CA ALA A 175 -2.64 5.06 -22.64
C ALA A 175 -4.11 5.29 -22.34
N PHE A 176 -4.45 6.10 -21.36
CA PHE A 176 -5.83 6.49 -21.07
C PHE A 176 -6.47 7.19 -22.27
N GLN A 177 -5.81 8.20 -22.84
CA GLN A 177 -6.29 8.95 -24.00
C GLN A 177 -6.57 8.02 -25.21
N LYS A 178 -5.62 7.14 -25.52
CA LYS A 178 -5.75 6.17 -26.61
C LYS A 178 -6.91 5.20 -26.39
N THR A 179 -7.02 4.64 -25.18
CA THR A 179 -8.00 3.57 -24.87
C THR A 179 -9.42 4.12 -24.76
N TYR A 180 -9.57 5.34 -24.19
CA TYR A 180 -10.87 5.96 -23.94
C TYR A 180 -11.30 6.96 -25.03
N GLY A 181 -10.46 7.17 -26.06
CA GLY A 181 -10.79 7.96 -27.24
C GLY A 181 -10.93 9.44 -26.98
N PHE A 182 -10.07 10.02 -26.14
CA PHE A 182 -10.01 11.46 -25.92
C PHE A 182 -8.58 12.00 -26.05
N THR A 183 -8.43 13.31 -26.13
CA THR A 183 -7.13 13.97 -26.09
C THR A 183 -7.28 15.30 -25.36
N LEU A 184 -6.43 15.55 -24.38
CA LEU A 184 -6.30 16.83 -23.72
C LEU A 184 -5.25 17.67 -24.45
N LYS A 185 -5.59 18.91 -24.74
CA LYS A 185 -4.66 19.87 -25.36
C LYS A 185 -3.67 20.39 -24.31
N PRO A 186 -2.52 20.96 -24.70
CA PRO A 186 -1.55 21.51 -23.75
C PRO A 186 -2.13 22.50 -22.74
N GLU A 187 -3.07 23.35 -23.15
CA GLU A 187 -3.76 24.31 -22.28
C GLU A 187 -4.73 23.65 -21.28
N GLN A 188 -5.03 22.38 -21.45
CA GLN A 188 -5.85 21.57 -20.53
C GLN A 188 -5.00 20.73 -19.55
N LEU A 189 -3.69 20.93 -19.54
CA LEU A 189 -2.74 20.21 -18.69
C LEU A 189 -2.00 21.20 -17.77
N ILE A 190 -2.12 20.99 -16.46
CA ILE A 190 -1.28 21.64 -15.45
C ILE A 190 -0.26 20.61 -15.02
N THR A 191 0.94 20.70 -15.62
CA THR A 191 2.01 19.73 -15.35
C THR A 191 2.87 20.17 -14.17
N LEU A 192 2.93 19.34 -13.14
CA LEU A 192 3.73 19.54 -11.94
C LEU A 192 5.01 18.71 -12.04
N SER A 193 6.14 19.25 -11.54
CA SER A 193 7.44 18.59 -11.62
C SER A 193 7.60 17.39 -10.69
N GLY A 194 6.81 17.33 -9.60
CA GLY A 194 6.82 16.24 -8.62
C GLY A 194 5.70 15.23 -8.87
N GLY A 195 5.85 14.03 -8.26
CA GLY A 195 4.83 12.97 -8.24
C GLY A 195 3.83 13.07 -7.08
N ASP A 196 3.85 14.17 -6.32
CA ASP A 196 3.00 14.36 -5.14
C ASP A 196 1.54 14.64 -5.54
N THR A 197 0.68 13.68 -5.29
CA THR A 197 -0.76 13.77 -5.57
C THR A 197 -1.50 14.74 -4.67
N ALA A 198 -0.97 15.10 -3.50
CA ALA A 198 -1.55 16.16 -2.68
C ALA A 198 -1.59 17.48 -3.43
N ALA A 199 -0.56 17.78 -4.23
CA ALA A 199 -0.50 19.00 -5.05
C ALA A 199 -1.48 18.96 -6.23
N THR A 200 -1.65 17.82 -6.90
CA THR A 200 -2.62 17.67 -8.01
C THR A 200 -4.06 17.74 -7.49
N ILE A 201 -4.35 17.09 -6.38
CA ILE A 201 -5.64 17.12 -5.68
C ILE A 201 -5.97 18.57 -5.27
N ALA A 202 -5.04 19.27 -4.62
CA ALA A 202 -5.23 20.65 -4.20
C ALA A 202 -5.48 21.59 -5.39
N ALA A 203 -4.78 21.40 -6.52
CA ALA A 203 -4.99 22.18 -7.72
C ALA A 203 -6.42 22.03 -8.27
N ALA A 204 -6.93 20.79 -8.35
CA ALA A 204 -8.30 20.55 -8.80
C ALA A 204 -9.34 21.03 -7.80
N ALA A 205 -9.14 20.80 -6.49
CA ALA A 205 -10.05 21.25 -5.43
C ALA A 205 -10.22 22.77 -5.42
N ASN A 206 -9.09 23.50 -5.53
CA ASN A 206 -9.06 24.97 -5.51
C ASN A 206 -9.29 25.59 -6.88
N GLN A 207 -9.52 24.81 -7.93
CA GLN A 207 -9.69 25.26 -9.29
C GLN A 207 -8.54 26.16 -9.81
N THR A 208 -7.32 25.84 -9.36
CA THR A 208 -6.10 26.56 -9.78
C THR A 208 -5.96 26.48 -11.31
N ASN A 209 -5.88 27.62 -11.98
CA ASN A 209 -5.86 27.72 -13.45
C ASN A 209 -7.00 26.92 -14.13
N ASN A 210 -8.19 26.95 -13.52
CA ASN A 210 -9.40 26.23 -13.94
C ASN A 210 -9.28 24.69 -13.88
N ALA A 211 -8.33 24.13 -13.11
CA ALA A 211 -8.26 22.70 -12.88
C ALA A 211 -9.57 22.17 -12.32
N ASN A 212 -10.08 21.09 -12.90
CA ASN A 212 -11.28 20.39 -12.44
C ASN A 212 -11.09 18.88 -12.41
N ALA A 213 -9.89 18.43 -12.73
CA ALA A 213 -9.45 17.05 -12.64
C ALA A 213 -8.03 16.96 -12.09
N ALA A 214 -7.71 15.86 -11.46
CA ALA A 214 -6.40 15.57 -10.87
C ALA A 214 -5.95 14.14 -11.19
N MET A 215 -4.67 13.97 -11.48
CA MET A 215 -4.01 12.69 -11.33
C MET A 215 -3.99 12.32 -9.84
N VAL A 216 -4.33 11.07 -9.54
CA VAL A 216 -4.37 10.52 -8.19
C VAL A 216 -3.83 9.09 -8.17
N TYR A 217 -3.47 8.60 -7.00
CA TYR A 217 -3.49 7.17 -6.71
C TYR A 217 -4.85 6.79 -6.11
N GLY A 218 -5.34 5.59 -6.41
CA GLY A 218 -6.69 5.17 -6.04
C GLY A 218 -6.98 5.29 -4.54
N THR A 219 -5.99 5.05 -3.68
CA THR A 219 -6.11 5.08 -2.22
C THR A 219 -5.75 6.42 -1.56
N ASP A 220 -5.53 7.48 -2.34
CA ASP A 220 -5.18 8.80 -1.80
C ASP A 220 -6.28 9.34 -0.86
N GLY A 221 -5.90 9.61 0.37
CA GLY A 221 -6.82 10.07 1.41
C GLY A 221 -7.34 11.51 1.22
N GLY A 222 -6.68 12.30 0.38
CA GLY A 222 -7.09 13.67 0.06
C GLY A 222 -8.26 13.77 -0.91
N ILE A 223 -8.63 12.70 -1.61
CA ILE A 223 -9.61 12.75 -2.73
C ILE A 223 -11.00 13.19 -2.23
N ALA A 224 -11.61 12.40 -1.36
CA ALA A 224 -12.98 12.67 -0.87
C ALA A 224 -13.08 13.97 -0.04
N PRO A 225 -12.18 14.25 0.92
CA PRO A 225 -12.19 15.51 1.67
C PRO A 225 -12.06 16.77 0.77
N SER A 226 -11.38 16.63 -0.38
CA SER A 226 -11.21 17.72 -1.34
C SER A 226 -12.37 17.86 -2.35
N GLY A 227 -13.43 17.08 -2.17
CA GLY A 227 -14.60 17.13 -3.06
C GLY A 227 -14.33 16.55 -4.45
N LEU A 228 -13.40 15.62 -4.58
CA LEU A 228 -13.09 14.89 -5.80
C LEU A 228 -13.68 13.46 -5.74
N VAL A 229 -13.87 12.87 -6.92
CA VAL A 229 -14.25 11.45 -7.09
C VAL A 229 -13.35 10.79 -8.13
N VAL A 230 -12.87 9.60 -7.85
CA VAL A 230 -12.07 8.82 -8.81
C VAL A 230 -13.00 8.23 -9.87
N LEU A 231 -12.61 8.36 -11.13
CA LEU A 231 -13.30 7.67 -12.22
C LEU A 231 -12.74 6.27 -12.40
N MET A 232 -13.64 5.29 -12.51
CA MET A 232 -13.28 3.89 -12.66
C MET A 232 -12.58 3.65 -14.01
N ASP A 233 -11.43 2.97 -14.00
CA ASP A 233 -10.73 2.48 -15.19
C ASP A 233 -11.44 1.21 -15.71
N ASP A 234 -12.59 1.38 -16.37
CA ASP A 234 -13.50 0.31 -16.80
C ASP A 234 -12.97 -0.56 -17.96
N LYS A 235 -11.79 -0.20 -18.51
CA LYS A 235 -11.10 -1.02 -19.54
C LYS A 235 -9.73 -1.53 -19.07
N ASN A 236 -9.43 -1.41 -17.78
CA ASN A 236 -8.19 -1.92 -17.16
C ASN A 236 -6.93 -1.48 -17.90
N VAL A 237 -6.76 -0.17 -18.11
CA VAL A 237 -5.56 0.40 -18.74
C VAL A 237 -4.36 0.24 -17.84
N GLN A 238 -4.55 0.50 -16.54
CA GLN A 238 -3.47 0.44 -15.56
C GLN A 238 -3.27 -0.96 -14.98
N PRO A 239 -2.03 -1.33 -14.61
CA PRO A 239 -1.79 -2.49 -13.76
C PRO A 239 -2.52 -2.36 -12.41
N VAL A 240 -2.79 -3.49 -11.78
CA VAL A 240 -3.41 -3.56 -10.46
C VAL A 240 -2.33 -3.55 -9.38
N TYR A 241 -2.47 -2.66 -8.39
CA TYR A 241 -1.56 -2.53 -7.26
C TYR A 241 -2.31 -2.80 -5.95
N GLN A 242 -2.58 -4.07 -5.66
CA GLN A 242 -3.17 -4.47 -4.39
C GLN A 242 -2.09 -4.57 -3.32
N PRO A 243 -2.22 -3.87 -2.17
CA PRO A 243 -1.29 -4.03 -1.07
C PRO A 243 -1.43 -5.41 -0.42
N ALA A 244 -0.30 -6.07 -0.20
CA ALA A 244 -0.22 -7.37 0.45
C ALA A 244 0.99 -7.42 1.38
N PRO A 245 0.90 -8.04 2.57
CA PRO A 245 2.10 -8.31 3.36
C PRO A 245 2.98 -9.30 2.62
N ILE A 246 4.26 -8.99 2.50
CA ILE A 246 5.27 -9.96 2.02
C ILE A 246 6.24 -10.26 3.14
N ILE A 247 6.60 -11.53 3.28
CA ILE A 247 7.39 -12.04 4.40
C ILE A 247 8.43 -13.05 3.92
N ARG A 248 9.59 -13.07 4.57
CA ARG A 248 10.62 -14.09 4.32
C ARG A 248 10.11 -15.47 4.76
N GLU A 249 10.29 -16.47 3.91
CA GLU A 249 9.81 -17.83 4.16
C GLU A 249 10.29 -18.41 5.50
N GLU A 250 11.55 -18.18 5.84
CA GLU A 250 12.14 -18.70 7.09
C GLU A 250 11.50 -18.08 8.35
N VAL A 251 11.01 -16.82 8.25
CA VAL A 251 10.31 -16.16 9.35
C VAL A 251 8.89 -16.70 9.47
N LEU A 252 8.19 -16.88 8.34
CA LEU A 252 6.86 -17.47 8.33
C LEU A 252 6.88 -18.92 8.87
N LYS A 253 7.91 -19.71 8.54
CA LYS A 253 8.08 -21.06 9.11
C LYS A 253 8.25 -21.08 10.63
N LYS A 254 8.90 -20.04 11.20
CA LYS A 254 9.04 -19.88 12.65
C LYS A 254 7.78 -19.34 13.33
N HIS A 255 6.98 -18.59 12.60
CA HIS A 255 5.77 -17.92 13.06
C HIS A 255 4.59 -18.19 12.12
N PRO A 256 4.09 -19.42 11.99
CA PRO A 256 3.06 -19.80 11.01
C PRO A 256 1.71 -19.09 11.25
N ASP A 257 1.47 -18.61 12.46
CA ASP A 257 0.23 -17.85 12.77
C ASP A 257 0.17 -16.46 12.12
N ILE A 258 1.28 -15.92 11.60
CA ILE A 258 1.31 -14.59 10.96
C ILE A 258 0.29 -14.49 9.83
N GLU A 259 0.24 -15.48 8.95
CA GLU A 259 -0.72 -15.50 7.84
C GLU A 259 -2.16 -15.50 8.35
N LYS A 260 -2.46 -16.34 9.33
CA LYS A 260 -3.79 -16.48 9.92
C LYS A 260 -4.30 -15.18 10.55
N VAL A 261 -3.44 -14.46 11.27
CA VAL A 261 -3.84 -13.22 11.97
C VAL A 261 -3.89 -12.00 11.05
N LEU A 262 -3.07 -11.94 9.99
CA LEU A 262 -3.07 -10.83 9.04
C LEU A 262 -4.15 -10.93 7.96
N LYS A 263 -4.50 -12.14 7.52
CA LYS A 263 -5.48 -12.36 6.46
C LYS A 263 -6.81 -11.60 6.67
N PRO A 264 -7.56 -11.79 7.78
CA PRO A 264 -8.85 -11.12 7.97
C PRO A 264 -8.72 -9.59 8.08
N VAL A 265 -7.54 -9.09 8.48
CA VAL A 265 -7.26 -7.65 8.57
C VAL A 265 -7.11 -7.06 7.18
N PHE A 266 -6.28 -7.67 6.31
CA PHE A 266 -6.05 -7.18 4.95
C PHE A 266 -7.30 -7.30 4.07
N GLU A 267 -8.13 -8.32 4.26
CA GLU A 267 -9.42 -8.47 3.57
C GLU A 267 -10.43 -7.35 3.90
N LYS A 268 -10.26 -6.64 5.02
CA LYS A 268 -11.08 -5.47 5.42
C LYS A 268 -10.57 -4.14 4.88
N LEU A 269 -9.36 -4.10 4.33
CA LEU A 269 -8.75 -2.88 3.80
C LEU A 269 -9.20 -2.64 2.35
N ASP A 270 -10.48 -2.36 2.14
CA ASP A 270 -10.99 -1.97 0.84
C ASP A 270 -10.58 -0.54 0.46
N LEU A 271 -10.91 -0.13 -0.77
CA LEU A 271 -10.54 1.17 -1.31
C LEU A 271 -11.00 2.33 -0.42
N THR A 272 -12.24 2.30 0.02
CA THR A 272 -12.83 3.35 0.86
C THR A 272 -12.16 3.40 2.23
N THR A 273 -11.90 2.23 2.82
CA THR A 273 -11.20 2.11 4.10
C THR A 273 -9.80 2.69 4.01
N LEU A 274 -9.01 2.35 2.97
CA LEU A 274 -7.66 2.91 2.82
C LEU A 274 -7.69 4.41 2.56
N GLN A 275 -8.63 4.92 1.75
CA GLN A 275 -8.81 6.36 1.58
C GLN A 275 -9.11 7.07 2.91
N GLU A 276 -9.98 6.49 3.75
CA GLU A 276 -10.28 7.05 5.08
C GLU A 276 -9.04 7.07 5.98
N LEU A 277 -8.34 5.94 6.10
CA LEU A 277 -7.16 5.83 6.97
C LEU A 277 -6.03 6.78 6.51
N ASN A 278 -5.76 6.80 5.20
CA ASN A 278 -4.77 7.71 4.62
C ASN A 278 -5.17 9.17 4.79
N GLY A 279 -6.46 9.49 4.64
CA GLY A 279 -7.00 10.85 4.81
C GLY A 279 -6.86 11.36 6.24
N ARG A 280 -7.07 10.53 7.24
CA ARG A 280 -6.85 10.87 8.64
C ARG A 280 -5.41 11.27 8.93
N VAL A 281 -4.44 10.64 8.26
CA VAL A 281 -3.02 10.99 8.40
C VAL A 281 -2.68 12.20 7.55
N GLN A 282 -2.99 12.19 6.25
CA GLN A 282 -2.55 13.23 5.28
C GLN A 282 -3.25 14.57 5.49
N VAL A 283 -4.56 14.52 5.76
CA VAL A 283 -5.40 15.73 5.89
C VAL A 283 -5.68 16.03 7.35
N GLY A 284 -5.97 15.01 8.15
CA GLY A 284 -6.26 15.15 9.57
C GLY A 284 -5.04 15.36 10.46
N GLY A 285 -3.83 15.06 9.98
CA GLY A 285 -2.58 15.19 10.74
C GLY A 285 -2.46 14.16 11.88
N GLU A 286 -3.28 13.11 11.88
CA GLU A 286 -3.22 12.07 12.90
C GLU A 286 -1.96 11.22 12.73
N GLN A 287 -1.48 10.65 13.83
CA GLN A 287 -0.36 9.71 13.79
C GLN A 287 -0.79 8.39 13.15
N ALA A 288 -0.05 7.89 12.15
CA ALA A 288 -0.38 6.65 11.45
C ALA A 288 -0.58 5.45 12.40
N LYS A 289 0.22 5.37 13.47
CA LYS A 289 0.08 4.35 14.51
C LYS A 289 -1.26 4.45 15.25
N ALA A 290 -1.72 5.65 15.56
CA ALA A 290 -3.01 5.86 16.24
C ALA A 290 -4.17 5.50 15.31
N VAL A 291 -4.08 5.88 14.02
CA VAL A 291 -5.07 5.54 13.00
C VAL A 291 -5.14 4.02 12.79
N ALA A 292 -4.00 3.34 12.70
CA ALA A 292 -3.92 1.89 12.59
C ALA A 292 -4.58 1.18 13.79
N LEU A 293 -4.27 1.61 15.01
CA LEU A 293 -4.81 1.02 16.24
C LEU A 293 -6.32 1.24 16.34
N ASP A 294 -6.82 2.43 16.02
CA ASP A 294 -8.26 2.73 16.01
C ASP A 294 -9.02 1.84 15.00
N PHE A 295 -8.49 1.70 13.78
CA PHE A 295 -9.05 0.78 12.79
C PHE A 295 -9.13 -0.66 13.30
N LEU A 296 -8.04 -1.16 13.89
CA LEU A 296 -7.98 -2.52 14.41
C LEU A 296 -8.94 -2.72 15.58
N THR A 297 -9.07 -1.74 16.48
CA THR A 297 -9.98 -1.78 17.62
C THR A 297 -11.44 -1.76 17.16
N LYS A 298 -11.81 -0.85 16.25
CA LYS A 298 -13.17 -0.76 15.70
C LYS A 298 -13.62 -2.03 14.97
N ASN A 299 -12.70 -2.76 14.38
CA ASN A 299 -12.97 -4.02 13.69
C ASN A 299 -12.78 -5.27 14.57
N GLY A 300 -12.46 -5.11 15.87
CA GLY A 300 -12.33 -6.21 16.82
C GLY A 300 -11.08 -7.07 16.66
N PHE A 301 -10.06 -6.57 15.97
CA PHE A 301 -8.77 -7.27 15.79
C PHE A 301 -7.83 -7.07 16.98
N VAL A 302 -8.02 -6.00 17.73
CA VAL A 302 -7.33 -5.72 19.00
C VAL A 302 -8.34 -5.28 20.04
N LYS A 303 -8.01 -5.53 21.34
CA LYS A 303 -8.87 -5.18 22.48
C LYS A 303 -8.39 -3.91 23.14
#